data_7b227c70c95cf36c049d3e00d1456c44
#
_entry.id   7b227c70c95cf36c049d3e00d1456c44
#
_cell.length_a   1.000
_cell.length_b   1.000
_cell.length_c   1.000
_cell.angle_alpha   90.00
_cell.angle_beta   90.00
_cell.angle_gamma   90.00
#
_symmetry.space_group_name_H-M   'P 1'
#
loop_
_entity.id
_entity.type
_entity.pdbx_description
1 polymer ?
#
loop_
_entity_poly.entity_id
_entity_poly.type
_entity_poly.pdbx_seq_one_letter_code
_entity_poly.pdbx_strand_id
1 'polypeptide(L)'
;VFLTGRLDTATAPELDTFAEKELLNTQELVLDFTGLEYISSAGLRVILKMQKFMNVKGTMKLIHVSDIIQDVFDITGFADILSIE
;
A
#
# COMPACT_ATOMS: atom_id res chain seq x y z
N VAL A 1 9.15 -0.36 5.03
CA VAL A 1 8.06 0.31 5.78
C VAL A 1 7.09 -0.74 6.29
N PHE A 2 6.81 -0.72 7.57
CA PHE A 2 5.87 -1.65 8.19
C PHE A 2 4.52 -0.98 8.38
N LEU A 3 3.46 -1.65 7.90
CA LEU A 3 2.10 -1.23 8.12
C LEU A 3 1.50 -2.11 9.21
N THR A 4 0.92 -1.50 10.24
CA THR A 4 0.35 -2.24 11.38
C THR A 4 -1.04 -1.74 11.72
N GLY A 5 -1.82 -2.62 12.36
CA GLY A 5 -3.16 -2.29 12.82
C GLY A 5 -4.16 -2.19 11.68
N ARG A 6 -4.80 -1.05 11.57
CA ARG A 6 -5.86 -0.82 10.59
C ARG A 6 -5.47 0.33 9.66
N LEU A 7 -5.65 0.11 8.37
CA LEU A 7 -5.51 1.17 7.38
C LEU A 7 -6.91 1.52 6.89
N ASP A 8 -7.50 2.53 7.52
CA ASP A 8 -8.88 2.93 7.29
C ASP A 8 -9.00 4.43 7.03
N THR A 9 -10.21 4.96 7.05
CA THR A 9 -10.47 6.37 6.77
C THR A 9 -9.73 7.30 7.73
N ALA A 10 -9.51 6.88 8.98
CA ALA A 10 -8.81 7.69 9.98
C ALA A 10 -7.29 7.64 9.78
N THR A 11 -6.74 6.51 9.37
CA THR A 11 -5.29 6.30 9.28
C THR A 11 -4.72 6.46 7.88
N ALA A 12 -5.55 6.32 6.84
CA ALA A 12 -5.09 6.50 5.47
C ALA A 12 -4.42 7.86 5.21
N PRO A 13 -4.91 8.99 5.77
CA PRO A 13 -4.22 10.28 5.62
C PRO A 13 -2.81 10.28 6.19
N GLU A 14 -2.54 9.51 7.23
CA GLU A 14 -1.19 9.41 7.80
C GLU A 14 -0.23 8.73 6.83
N LEU A 15 -0.68 7.66 6.18
CA LEU A 15 0.11 6.99 5.16
C LEU A 15 0.32 7.90 3.94
N ASP A 16 -0.70 8.64 3.55
CA ASP A 16 -0.59 9.57 2.41
C ASP A 16 0.44 10.66 2.69
N THR A 17 0.43 11.23 3.89
CA THR A 17 1.41 12.24 4.31
C THR A 17 2.82 11.66 4.31
N PHE A 18 2.98 10.45 4.85
CA PHE A 18 4.26 9.75 4.84
C PHE A 18 4.74 9.54 3.41
N ALA A 19 3.85 9.10 2.53
CA ALA A 19 4.17 8.85 1.14
C ALA A 19 4.64 10.11 0.41
N GLU A 20 3.99 11.24 0.64
CA GLU A 20 4.37 12.50 0.01
C GLU A 20 5.81 12.89 0.32
N LYS A 21 6.27 12.58 1.53
CA LYS A 21 7.64 12.90 1.95
C LYS A 21 8.65 11.88 1.44
N GLU A 22 8.35 10.60 1.59
CA GLU A 22 9.31 9.53 1.34
C GLU A 22 9.46 9.20 -0.14
N LEU A 23 8.39 9.27 -0.92
CA LEU A 23 8.44 8.87 -2.32
C LEU A 23 9.25 9.83 -3.18
N LEU A 24 9.41 11.07 -2.75
CA LEU A 24 10.21 12.06 -3.50
C LEU A 24 11.67 11.64 -3.62
N ASN A 25 12.20 10.91 -2.64
CA ASN A 25 13.61 10.56 -2.56
C ASN A 25 13.88 9.07 -2.63
N THR A 26 12.85 8.26 -2.89
CA THR A 26 12.96 6.80 -2.85
C THR A 26 12.75 6.25 -4.25
N GLN A 27 13.63 5.35 -4.69
CA GLN A 27 13.48 4.64 -5.97
C GLN A 27 12.99 3.21 -5.80
N GLU A 28 13.21 2.63 -4.63
CA GLU A 28 12.70 1.30 -4.30
C GLU A 28 11.98 1.38 -2.96
N LEU A 29 10.72 0.98 -2.94
CA LEU A 29 9.91 1.00 -1.74
C LEU A 29 9.33 -0.39 -1.49
N VAL A 30 9.45 -0.86 -0.27
CA VAL A 30 8.85 -2.12 0.15
C VAL A 30 7.88 -1.82 1.29
N LEU A 31 6.62 -2.20 1.10
CA LEU A 31 5.59 -2.11 2.13
C LEU A 31 5.40 -3.49 2.74
N ASP A 32 5.63 -3.61 4.03
CA ASP A 32 5.47 -4.87 4.76
C ASP A 32 4.12 -4.86 5.48
N PHE A 33 3.27 -5.81 5.13
CA PHE A 33 1.90 -5.90 5.62
C PHE A 33 1.72 -6.89 6.77
N THR A 34 2.83 -7.39 7.35
CA THR A 34 2.77 -8.43 8.38
C THR A 34 1.80 -8.08 9.52
N GLY A 35 1.82 -6.83 9.98
CA GLY A 35 0.98 -6.41 11.11
C GLY A 35 -0.33 -5.77 10.71
N LEU A 36 -0.66 -5.71 9.44
CA LEU A 36 -1.89 -5.05 8.98
C LEU A 36 -3.07 -6.01 9.07
N GLU A 37 -4.09 -5.62 9.82
CA GLU A 37 -5.26 -6.47 10.09
C GLU A 37 -6.48 -6.10 9.24
N TYR A 38 -6.53 -4.87 8.72
CA TYR A 38 -7.69 -4.36 7.99
C TYR A 38 -7.29 -3.25 7.03
N ILE A 39 -7.94 -3.21 5.87
CA ILE A 39 -7.75 -2.12 4.91
C ILE A 39 -9.12 -1.70 4.37
N SER A 40 -9.37 -0.38 4.36
CA SER A 40 -10.59 0.19 3.81
C SER A 40 -10.37 0.70 2.38
N SER A 41 -11.44 1.15 1.73
CA SER A 41 -11.33 1.77 0.40
C SER A 41 -10.44 3.01 0.42
N ALA A 42 -10.45 3.78 1.51
CA ALA A 42 -9.55 4.93 1.64
C ALA A 42 -8.09 4.50 1.68
N GLY A 43 -7.79 3.42 2.41
CA GLY A 43 -6.45 2.86 2.45
C GLY A 43 -6.02 2.30 1.09
N LEU A 44 -6.92 1.62 0.39
CA LEU A 44 -6.65 1.10 -0.95
C LEU A 44 -6.28 2.22 -1.92
N ARG A 45 -6.98 3.35 -1.84
CA ARG A 45 -6.69 4.50 -2.71
C ARG A 45 -5.29 5.03 -2.50
N VAL A 46 -4.85 5.12 -1.25
CA VAL A 46 -3.49 5.60 -0.93
C VAL A 46 -2.45 4.63 -1.48
N ILE A 47 -2.64 3.34 -1.26
CA ILE A 47 -1.74 2.31 -1.78
C ILE A 47 -1.65 2.38 -3.30
N LEU A 48 -2.79 2.51 -3.97
CA LEU A 48 -2.84 2.61 -5.43
C LEU A 48 -2.12 3.87 -5.93
N LYS A 49 -2.34 4.99 -5.27
CA LYS A 49 -1.67 6.25 -5.59
C LYS A 49 -0.15 6.12 -5.48
N MET A 50 0.32 5.47 -4.40
CA MET A 50 1.74 5.20 -4.20
C MET A 50 2.30 4.32 -5.31
N GLN A 51 1.59 3.26 -5.69
CA GLN A 51 2.03 2.37 -6.76
C GLN A 51 2.16 3.09 -8.10
N LYS A 52 1.17 3.90 -8.44
CA LYS A 52 1.19 4.67 -9.70
C LYS A 52 2.34 5.66 -9.72
N PHE A 53 2.59 6.32 -8.60
CA PHE A 53 3.70 7.26 -8.48
C PHE A 53 5.04 6.54 -8.65
N MET A 54 5.20 5.40 -7.99
CA MET A 54 6.45 4.63 -8.04
C MET A 54 6.68 3.98 -9.40
N ASN A 55 5.63 3.61 -10.13
CA ASN A 55 5.79 3.05 -11.47
C ASN A 55 6.48 4.00 -12.44
N VAL A 56 6.38 5.30 -12.20
CA VAL A 56 7.02 6.32 -13.06
C VAL A 56 8.49 6.49 -12.71
N LYS A 57 8.86 6.36 -11.44
CA LYS A 57 10.22 6.69 -10.99
C LYS A 57 11.02 5.52 -10.45
N GLY A 58 10.39 4.40 -10.13
CA GLY A 58 11.09 3.28 -9.51
C GLY A 58 10.20 2.08 -9.32
N THR A 59 10.33 1.41 -8.18
CA THR A 59 9.57 0.20 -7.88
C THR A 59 8.96 0.27 -6.50
N MET A 60 7.79 -0.33 -6.34
CA MET A 60 7.16 -0.54 -5.04
C MET A 60 6.67 -1.98 -4.98
N LYS A 61 6.96 -2.65 -3.89
CA LYS A 61 6.55 -4.04 -3.66
C LYS A 61 5.79 -4.14 -2.35
N LEU A 62 4.78 -5.00 -2.34
CA LEU A 62 4.00 -5.33 -1.15
C LEU A 62 4.37 -6.74 -0.72
N ILE A 63 4.83 -6.90 0.51
CA ILE A 63 5.23 -8.21 1.03
C ILE A 63 4.41 -8.58 2.26
N HIS A 64 4.35 -9.87 2.55
CA HIS A 64 3.66 -10.43 3.71
C HIS A 64 2.18 -10.03 3.78
N VAL A 65 1.52 -9.96 2.62
CA VAL A 65 0.09 -9.66 2.55
C VAL A 65 -0.69 -10.88 3.04
N SER A 66 -1.54 -10.68 4.05
CA SER A 66 -2.36 -11.76 4.60
C SER A 66 -3.45 -12.19 3.60
N ASP A 67 -4.02 -13.37 3.79
CA ASP A 67 -5.08 -13.87 2.92
C ASP A 67 -6.29 -12.92 2.91
N ILE A 68 -6.63 -12.34 4.05
CA ILE A 68 -7.76 -11.41 4.16
C ILE A 68 -7.50 -10.16 3.33
N ILE A 69 -6.31 -9.60 3.42
CA ILE A 69 -5.94 -8.39 2.66
C ILE A 69 -5.80 -8.74 1.17
N GLN A 70 -5.23 -9.91 0.86
CA GLN A 70 -5.11 -10.36 -0.52
C GLN A 70 -6.49 -10.51 -1.17
N ASP A 71 -7.47 -11.03 -0.43
CA ASP A 71 -8.85 -11.16 -0.93
C ASP A 71 -9.43 -9.79 -1.30
N VAL A 72 -9.16 -8.76 -0.50
CA VAL A 72 -9.60 -7.40 -0.81
C VAL A 72 -8.99 -6.92 -2.13
N PHE A 73 -7.70 -7.15 -2.33
CA PHE A 73 -7.02 -6.78 -3.57
C PHE A 73 -7.59 -7.54 -4.77
N ASP A 74 -7.88 -8.82 -4.59
CA ASP A 74 -8.45 -9.66 -5.66
C ASP A 74 -9.85 -9.19 -6.05
N ILE A 75 -10.71 -8.95 -5.06
CA ILE A 75 -12.10 -8.54 -5.30
C ILE A 75 -12.17 -7.17 -5.97
N THR A 76 -11.30 -6.25 -5.59
CA THR A 76 -11.28 -4.89 -6.15
C THR A 76 -10.54 -4.82 -7.48
N GLY A 77 -9.83 -5.87 -7.89
CA GLY A 77 -9.01 -5.87 -9.09
C GLY A 77 -7.65 -5.21 -8.90
N PHE A 78 -7.34 -4.75 -7.70
CA PHE A 78 -6.07 -4.07 -7.43
C PHE A 78 -4.88 -5.02 -7.45
N ALA A 79 -5.11 -6.32 -7.28
CA ALA A 79 -4.03 -7.32 -7.36
C ALA A 79 -3.30 -7.28 -8.70
N ASP A 80 -4.00 -6.93 -9.79
CA ASP A 80 -3.42 -6.83 -11.11
C ASP A 80 -2.57 -5.57 -11.30
N ILE A 81 -2.77 -4.57 -10.45
CA ILE A 81 -2.08 -3.27 -10.54
C ILE A 81 -0.89 -3.23 -9.59
N LEU A 82 -1.03 -3.85 -8.43
CA LEU A 82 -0.01 -3.82 -7.37
C LEU A 82 1.02 -4.92 -7.57
N SER A 83 2.26 -4.61 -7.17
CA SER A 83 3.35 -5.61 -7.18
C SER A 83 3.37 -6.34 -5.85
N ILE A 84 2.59 -7.41 -5.76
CA ILE A 84 2.45 -8.23 -4.54
C ILE A 84 3.37 -9.44 -4.64
N GLU A 85 4.14 -9.65 -3.58
CA GLU A 85 5.03 -10.80 -3.49
C GLU A 85 4.69 -11.74 -2.35
#